data_1aa173a58da8fc29609f162f1c781f4d
#
_entry.id   1aa173a58da8fc29609f162f1c781f4d
#
_cell.length_a   1.000
_cell.length_b   1.000
_cell.length_c   1.000
_cell.angle_alpha   90.00
_cell.angle_beta   90.00
_cell.angle_gamma   90.00
#
_symmetry.space_group_name_H-M   'P 1'
#
loop_
_entity.id
_entity.type
_entity.pdbx_description
1 polymer ?
#
loop_
_entity_poly.entity_id
_entity_poly.type
_entity_poly.pdbx_seq_one_letter_code
_entity_poly.pdbx_strand_id
1 'polypeptide(L)' 'MSVTNLNEKRFIKCITDNGFLYDATHQGYTRVWETNSPDGKLQCLEVYKQEDNEWVQIMYGSDGSTFFKESINIEKHIG' A
#
# COMPACT_ATOMS: atom_id res chain seq x y z
N MET A 1 17.01 19.37 4.05
CA MET A 1 16.53 18.20 3.34
C MET A 1 16.56 16.99 4.25
N SER A 2 15.51 16.23 4.28
CA SER A 2 15.39 15.12 5.22
C SER A 2 16.09 13.86 4.72
N VAL A 3 16.81 13.16 5.59
CA VAL A 3 17.41 11.86 5.27
C VAL A 3 16.37 10.79 5.00
N THR A 4 15.13 11.01 5.42
CA THR A 4 14.04 10.05 5.18
C THR A 4 13.73 9.89 3.70
N ASN A 5 14.09 10.87 2.85
CA ASN A 5 13.83 10.80 1.42
C ASN A 5 14.50 9.61 0.74
N LEU A 6 15.69 9.21 1.19
CA LEU A 6 16.36 8.05 0.62
C LEU A 6 15.63 6.76 0.98
N ASN A 7 15.18 6.64 2.22
CA ASN A 7 14.43 5.47 2.66
C ASN A 7 13.07 5.41 1.97
N GLU A 8 12.42 6.55 1.75
CA GLU A 8 11.17 6.58 1.01
C GLU A 8 11.36 6.10 -0.43
N LYS A 9 12.41 6.55 -1.10
CA LYS A 9 12.71 6.11 -2.46
C LYS A 9 12.95 4.61 -2.53
N ARG A 10 13.67 4.06 -1.55
CA ARG A 10 13.92 2.62 -1.47
C ARG A 10 12.64 1.84 -1.23
N PHE A 11 11.80 2.35 -0.35
CA PHE A 11 10.52 1.73 -0.06
C PHE A 11 9.61 1.74 -1.30
N ILE A 12 9.51 2.88 -1.97
CA ILE A 12 8.71 3.01 -3.19
C ILE A 12 9.20 2.05 -4.26
N LYS A 13 10.53 1.92 -4.42
CA LYS A 13 11.09 0.97 -5.37
C LYS A 13 10.71 -0.47 -5.00
N CYS A 14 10.78 -0.82 -3.73
CA CYS A 14 10.40 -2.15 -3.27
C CYS A 14 8.95 -2.48 -3.61
N ILE A 15 8.02 -1.58 -3.32
CA ILE A 15 6.61 -1.85 -3.57
C ILE A 15 6.28 -1.80 -5.06
N THR A 16 6.89 -0.89 -5.82
CA THR A 16 6.66 -0.86 -7.27
C THR A 16 7.25 -2.08 -7.96
N ASP A 17 8.36 -2.60 -7.49
CA ASP A 17 8.91 -3.86 -7.98
C ASP A 17 7.97 -5.04 -7.69
N ASN A 18 7.09 -4.88 -6.71
CA ASN A 18 6.09 -5.89 -6.35
C ASN A 18 4.72 -5.62 -6.97
N GLY A 19 4.64 -4.71 -7.92
CA GLY A 19 3.42 -4.48 -8.69
C GLY A 19 2.55 -3.34 -8.21
N PHE A 20 2.97 -2.59 -7.20
CA PHE A 20 2.23 -1.40 -6.77
C PHE A 20 2.46 -0.27 -7.76
N LEU A 21 1.38 0.46 -8.08
CA LEU A 21 1.43 1.61 -8.99
C LEU A 21 0.81 2.81 -8.30
N TYR A 22 1.36 3.99 -8.57
CA TYR A 22 0.83 5.21 -7.98
C TYR A 22 -0.57 5.49 -8.52
N ASP A 23 -1.50 5.77 -7.62
CA ASP A 23 -2.88 6.11 -7.93
C ASP A 23 -3.23 7.44 -7.26
N ALA A 24 -3.45 8.46 -8.09
CA ALA A 24 -3.74 9.80 -7.58
C ALA A 24 -5.08 9.85 -6.84
N THR A 25 -6.03 8.99 -7.19
CA THR A 25 -7.33 8.93 -6.52
C THR A 25 -7.16 8.57 -5.04
N HIS A 26 -6.27 7.64 -4.76
CA HIS A 26 -5.98 7.21 -3.40
C HIS A 26 -4.80 7.96 -2.78
N GLN A 27 -4.12 8.78 -3.57
CA GLN A 27 -2.94 9.55 -3.16
C GLN A 27 -1.83 8.63 -2.63
N GLY A 28 -1.68 7.47 -3.25
CA GLY A 28 -0.70 6.50 -2.81
C GLY A 28 -0.47 5.41 -3.84
N TYR A 29 0.28 4.40 -3.44
CA TYR A 29 0.62 3.26 -4.29
C TYR A 29 -0.35 2.13 -4.01
N THR A 30 -0.93 1.59 -5.07
CA THR A 30 -2.02 0.61 -4.95
C THR A 30 -1.70 -0.66 -5.71
N ARG A 31 -2.23 -1.75 -5.22
CA ARG A 31 -2.18 -3.04 -5.88
C ARG A 31 -3.46 -3.82 -5.59
N VAL A 32 -4.03 -4.40 -6.62
CA VAL A 32 -5.23 -5.24 -6.48
C VAL A 32 -4.80 -6.67 -6.17
N TRP A 33 -5.41 -7.24 -5.14
CA TRP A 33 -5.26 -8.64 -4.78
C TRP A 33 -6.53 -9.40 -5.15
N GLU A 34 -6.35 -10.58 -5.73
CA GLU A 34 -7.46 -11.47 -6.03
C GLU A 34 -7.22 -12.80 -5.34
N THR A 35 -8.25 -13.31 -4.69
CA THR A 35 -8.22 -14.67 -4.14
C THR A 35 -9.45 -15.43 -4.65
N ASN A 36 -9.25 -16.70 -4.91
CA ASN A 36 -10.36 -17.58 -5.26
C ASN A 36 -10.96 -18.16 -4.00
N SER A 37 -12.27 -18.08 -3.88
CA SER A 37 -12.99 -18.70 -2.77
C SER A 37 -14.09 -19.59 -3.34
N PRO A 38 -14.69 -20.49 -2.51
CA PRO A 38 -15.80 -21.31 -2.96
C PRO A 38 -16.98 -20.50 -3.50
N ASP A 39 -17.13 -19.27 -3.03
CA ASP A 39 -18.21 -18.38 -3.42
C ASP A 39 -17.86 -17.46 -4.58
N GLY A 40 -16.67 -17.63 -5.18
CA GLY A 40 -16.20 -16.81 -6.29
C GLY A 40 -14.90 -16.10 -5.99
N LYS A 41 -14.58 -15.09 -6.79
CA LYS A 41 -13.37 -14.30 -6.61
C LYS A 41 -13.60 -13.20 -5.60
N LEU A 42 -12.71 -13.10 -4.63
CA LEU A 42 -12.66 -11.95 -3.72
C LEU A 42 -11.54 -11.03 -4.19
N GLN A 43 -11.84 -9.74 -4.27
CA GLN A 43 -10.86 -8.72 -4.62
C GLN A 43 -10.69 -7.77 -3.44
N CYS A 44 -9.45 -7.37 -3.21
CA CYS A 44 -9.17 -6.30 -2.27
C CYS A 44 -8.10 -5.39 -2.87
N LEU A 45 -8.09 -4.14 -2.40
CA LEU A 45 -7.10 -3.16 -2.83
C LEU A 45 -6.18 -2.84 -1.67
N GLU A 46 -4.90 -3.04 -1.87
CA GLU A 46 -3.89 -2.67 -0.89
C GLU A 46 -3.29 -1.34 -1.28
N VAL A 47 -3.18 -0.43 -0.32
CA VAL A 47 -2.68 0.93 -0.53
C VAL A 47 -1.59 1.24 0.46
N TYR A 48 -0.48 1.79 -0.04
CA TYR A 48 0.56 2.40 0.79
C TYR A 48 0.56 3.89 0.49
N LYS A 49 0.27 4.70 1.49
CA LYS A 49 0.22 6.16 1.34
C LYS A 49 0.77 6.83 2.59
N GLN A 50 1.01 8.12 2.49
CA GLN A 50 1.42 8.93 3.63
C GLN A 50 0.23 9.69 4.20
N GLU A 51 0.10 9.64 5.54
CA GLU A 51 -0.83 10.46 6.29
C GLU A 51 -0.06 11.08 7.45
N ASP A 52 -0.15 12.40 7.60
CA ASP A 52 0.52 13.12 8.69
C ASP A 52 2.02 12.78 8.80
N ASN A 53 2.69 12.70 7.65
CA ASN A 53 4.12 12.38 7.54
C ASN A 53 4.48 10.94 7.93
N GLU A 54 3.48 10.08 8.06
CA GLU A 54 3.69 8.66 8.35
C GLU A 54 3.17 7.81 7.20
N TRP A 55 3.87 6.73 6.90
CA TRP A 55 3.38 5.76 5.94
C TRP A 55 2.34 4.87 6.61
N VAL A 56 1.24 4.64 5.91
CA VAL A 56 0.18 3.75 6.37
C VAL A 56 -0.12 2.72 5.31
N GLN A 57 -0.49 1.53 5.76
CA GLN A 57 -0.99 0.47 4.91
C GLN A 57 -2.48 0.35 5.13
N ILE A 58 -3.23 0.39 4.04
CA ILE A 58 -4.69 0.31 4.10
C ILE A 58 -5.14 -0.81 3.16
N MET A 59 -6.12 -1.58 3.58
CA MET A 59 -6.74 -2.57 2.71
C MET A 59 -8.24 -2.32 2.62
N TYR A 60 -8.71 -2.21 1.40
CA TYR A 60 -10.13 -1.99 1.09
C TYR A 60 -10.71 -3.27 0.51
N GLY A 61 -11.93 -3.59 0.93
CA GLY A 61 -12.67 -4.69 0.33
C GLY A 61 -13.26 -4.30 -1.01
N SER A 62 -13.91 -5.26 -1.68
CA SER A 62 -14.50 -5.05 -3.00
C SER A 62 -15.66 -4.05 -2.98
N ASP A 63 -16.28 -3.84 -1.83
CA ASP A 63 -17.34 -2.85 -1.64
C ASP A 63 -16.79 -1.46 -1.30
N GLY A 64 -15.46 -1.30 -1.25
CA GLY A 64 -14.81 -0.03 -0.92
C GLY A 64 -14.64 0.23 0.58
N SER A 65 -15.11 -0.68 1.43
CA SER A 65 -14.94 -0.50 2.88
C SER A 65 -13.50 -0.81 3.30
N THR A 66 -13.04 -0.07 4.31
CA THR A 66 -11.72 -0.30 4.90
C THR A 66 -11.83 -1.42 5.93
N PHE A 67 -11.06 -2.50 5.73
CA PHE A 67 -11.04 -3.57 6.72
C PHE A 67 -9.69 -3.70 7.43
N PHE A 68 -8.69 -2.94 7.01
CA PHE A 68 -7.38 -2.93 7.65
C PHE A 68 -6.72 -1.57 7.44
N LYS A 69 -6.15 -1.02 8.50
CA LYS A 69 -5.36 0.21 8.41
C LYS A 69 -4.37 0.23 9.55
N GLU A 70 -3.10 0.45 9.21
CA GLU A 70 -2.03 0.43 10.20
C GLU A 70 -0.89 1.33 9.76
N SER A 71 -0.29 2.06 10.70
CA SER A 71 0.95 2.77 10.45
C SER A 71 2.08 1.76 10.33
N ILE A 72 2.98 1.97 9.37
CA ILE A 72 4.09 1.06 9.14
C ILE A 72 5.42 1.78 9.28
N ASN A 73 6.44 1.02 9.63
CA ASN A 73 7.82 1.50 9.61
C ASN A 73 8.45 1.02 8.30
N ILE A 74 8.64 1.95 7.36
CA ILE A 74 9.15 1.61 6.03
C ILE A 74 10.56 1.02 6.07
N GLU A 75 11.35 1.33 7.09
CA GLU A 75 12.70 0.79 7.21
C GLU A 75 12.69 -0.73 7.34
N LYS A 76 11.63 -1.29 7.90
CA LYS A 76 11.48 -2.75 8.01
C LYS A 76 11.10 -3.41 6.69
N HIS A 77 10.61 -2.63 5.74
CA HIS A 77 10.20 -3.13 4.43
C HIS A 77 11.28 -2.97 3.36
N ILE A 78 12.36 -2.27 3.68
CA ILE A 78 13.45 -2.03 2.74
C ILE A 78 14.43 -3.22 2.72
N GLY A 79 14.48 -3.97 3.75
CA GLY A 79 15.19 -5.22 3.91
C GLY A 79 16.59 -5.26 3.39
#